data_2e6846bbb788e80549cec52155ac6521
#
_entry.id   2e6846bbb788e80549cec52155ac6521
#
_cell.length_a   1.000
_cell.length_b   1.000
_cell.length_c   1.000
_cell.angle_alpha   90.00
_cell.angle_beta   90.00
_cell.angle_gamma   90.00
#
_symmetry.space_group_name_H-M   'P 1'
#
loop_
_entity.id
_entity.type
_entity.pdbx_description
1 polymer ?
#
loop_
_entity_poly.entity_id
_entity_poly.type
_entity_poly.pdbx_seq_one_letter_code
_entity_poly.pdbx_strand_id
1 'polypeptide(L)'
;MNKTYSIFIVALLLCSSVGAWAQKQKMLTILHTNDTHSTIFPLSEMLSDTMTAGRGGFMRRVAMIKEERAKDPDLLLFDSGDFSQGSAYYTLYKGDVESGLMNLMHYDAGTIGNHEFDFGLDNMARVFRRLNFPILCANYDFTGTELDGLVKPYVILKRKGLKIGVFGLCPELDGLVDHKNFEPIRYHDPIAAAREMVQTLRTKHCDLIICLSHLGWKIEEVSDDDVIAAVEGIDLVLGGHSHSYFRQMQYVNDPAGREVPVDQNGKHAVYVGKIRVEMVPAKTKK
;
A
#
# COMPACT_ATOMS: atom_id res chain seq x y z
N MET A 1 -86.47 -14.30 27.55
CA MET A 1 -85.77 -13.99 26.25
C MET A 1 -84.40 -13.35 26.61
N ASN A 2 -83.34 -14.17 26.70
CA ASN A 2 -81.99 -13.66 27.00
C ASN A 2 -81.26 -13.43 25.67
N LYS A 3 -80.87 -12.21 25.42
CA LYS A 3 -80.06 -11.83 24.30
C LYS A 3 -78.57 -11.92 24.70
N THR A 4 -77.84 -12.89 24.19
CA THR A 4 -76.42 -13.03 24.36
C THR A 4 -75.70 -12.23 23.25
N TYR A 5 -74.88 -11.26 23.68
CA TYR A 5 -73.95 -10.50 22.76
C TYR A 5 -72.57 -11.16 22.73
N SER A 6 -72.18 -11.60 21.56
CA SER A 6 -70.82 -12.06 21.33
C SER A 6 -69.91 -10.88 20.98
N ILE A 7 -68.86 -10.67 21.77
CA ILE A 7 -67.85 -9.67 21.52
C ILE A 7 -66.75 -10.32 20.66
N PHE A 8 -66.60 -9.85 19.41
CA PHE A 8 -65.45 -10.20 18.57
C PHE A 8 -64.28 -9.26 18.91
N ILE A 9 -63.21 -9.80 19.50
CA ILE A 9 -61.93 -9.10 19.67
C ILE A 9 -61.16 -9.28 18.39
N VAL A 10 -61.02 -8.20 17.59
CA VAL A 10 -60.11 -8.13 16.46
C VAL A 10 -58.70 -7.81 17.00
N ALA A 11 -57.84 -8.80 17.08
CA ALA A 11 -56.44 -8.57 17.40
C ALA A 11 -55.73 -7.99 16.15
N LEU A 12 -55.45 -6.68 16.20
CA LEU A 12 -54.59 -6.03 15.23
C LEU A 12 -53.13 -6.50 15.48
N LEU A 13 -52.65 -7.46 14.66
CA LEU A 13 -51.25 -7.78 14.56
C LEU A 13 -50.50 -6.62 13.86
N LEU A 14 -49.91 -5.73 14.66
CA LEU A 14 -48.91 -4.78 14.18
C LEU A 14 -47.67 -5.56 13.77
N CYS A 15 -47.58 -5.91 12.50
CA CYS A 15 -46.29 -6.32 11.90
C CYS A 15 -45.32 -5.14 11.93
N SER A 16 -44.54 -5.02 12.98
CA SER A 16 -43.36 -4.18 12.98
C SER A 16 -42.39 -4.81 11.97
N SER A 17 -42.41 -4.29 10.76
CA SER A 17 -41.33 -4.51 9.80
C SER A 17 -40.05 -3.94 10.38
N VAL A 18 -39.26 -4.78 11.06
CA VAL A 18 -37.88 -4.51 11.36
C VAL A 18 -37.17 -4.45 10.00
N GLY A 19 -37.06 -3.26 9.46
CA GLY A 19 -36.30 -3.01 8.26
C GLY A 19 -34.87 -3.50 8.54
N ALA A 20 -34.52 -4.66 7.99
CA ALA A 20 -33.15 -5.09 7.90
C ALA A 20 -32.41 -4.01 7.10
N TRP A 21 -31.75 -3.10 7.76
CA TRP A 21 -30.82 -2.19 7.13
C TRP A 21 -29.71 -3.07 6.54
N ALA A 22 -29.84 -3.39 5.26
CA ALA A 22 -28.77 -4.02 4.52
C ALA A 22 -27.57 -3.06 4.61
N GLN A 23 -26.61 -3.39 5.45
CA GLN A 23 -25.41 -2.60 5.62
C GLN A 23 -24.74 -2.59 4.25
N LYS A 24 -24.72 -1.41 3.61
CA LYS A 24 -24.22 -1.22 2.26
C LYS A 24 -22.78 -1.72 2.22
N GLN A 25 -22.48 -2.71 1.40
CA GLN A 25 -21.12 -3.21 1.16
C GLN A 25 -20.21 -2.03 0.87
N LYS A 26 -19.09 -1.93 1.60
CA LYS A 26 -18.12 -0.87 1.38
C LYS A 26 -17.08 -1.38 0.39
N MET A 27 -17.01 -0.74 -0.76
CA MET A 27 -16.01 -1.01 -1.79
C MET A 27 -14.92 0.05 -1.70
N LEU A 28 -13.67 -0.37 -1.50
CA LEU A 28 -12.49 0.49 -1.50
C LEU A 28 -11.66 0.18 -2.75
N THR A 29 -11.30 1.21 -3.50
CA THR A 29 -10.37 1.08 -4.63
C THR A 29 -8.97 1.46 -4.15
N ILE A 30 -7.99 0.61 -4.41
CA ILE A 30 -6.57 0.85 -4.14
C ILE A 30 -5.84 0.82 -5.48
N LEU A 31 -5.07 1.85 -5.76
CA LEU A 31 -4.06 1.88 -6.82
C LEU A 31 -2.69 1.79 -6.18
N HIS A 32 -1.73 1.14 -6.83
CA HIS A 32 -0.36 1.16 -6.36
C HIS A 32 0.66 1.08 -7.49
N THR A 33 1.84 1.64 -7.20
CA THR A 33 3.05 1.60 -8.01
C THR A 33 4.21 1.07 -7.19
N ASN A 34 5.22 0.56 -7.85
CA ASN A 34 6.50 0.16 -7.30
C ASN A 34 7.58 0.30 -8.37
N ASP A 35 8.83 0.43 -7.98
CA ASP A 35 10.01 0.38 -8.86
C ASP A 35 9.84 1.28 -10.10
N THR A 36 9.39 2.51 -9.87
CA THR A 36 9.12 3.41 -10.98
C THR A 36 10.37 3.97 -11.63
N HIS A 37 11.52 3.89 -10.91
CA HIS A 37 12.87 4.16 -11.37
C HIS A 37 12.94 5.40 -12.25
N SER A 38 12.44 6.53 -11.73
CA SER A 38 12.50 7.83 -12.42
C SER A 38 12.10 7.78 -13.91
N THR A 39 11.21 6.86 -14.30
CA THR A 39 10.77 6.72 -15.69
C THR A 39 9.83 7.86 -16.07
N ILE A 40 10.41 9.04 -16.38
CA ILE A 40 9.69 10.28 -16.69
C ILE A 40 9.00 10.17 -18.05
N PHE A 41 9.74 9.73 -19.08
CA PHE A 41 9.22 9.50 -20.42
C PHE A 41 8.79 8.04 -20.59
N PRO A 42 7.91 7.74 -21.55
CA PRO A 42 7.65 6.37 -21.96
C PRO A 42 8.95 5.66 -22.35
N LEU A 43 9.01 4.36 -22.13
CA LEU A 43 10.11 3.53 -22.60
C LEU A 43 10.24 3.61 -24.12
N SER A 44 11.45 3.40 -24.64
CA SER A 44 11.69 3.44 -26.08
C SER A 44 10.79 2.46 -26.84
N GLU A 45 10.25 2.89 -27.96
CA GLU A 45 9.50 2.03 -28.89
C GLU A 45 10.38 0.97 -29.56
N MET A 46 11.71 1.17 -29.53
CA MET A 46 12.71 0.28 -30.14
C MET A 46 13.19 -0.83 -29.18
N LEU A 47 12.59 -0.95 -27.98
CA LEU A 47 12.94 -2.06 -27.09
C LEU A 47 12.53 -3.40 -27.70
N SER A 48 13.40 -4.41 -27.53
CA SER A 48 13.11 -5.77 -27.97
C SER A 48 11.94 -6.41 -27.22
N ASP A 49 11.71 -6.01 -25.98
CA ASP A 49 10.52 -6.41 -25.22
C ASP A 49 9.28 -5.63 -25.67
N THR A 50 8.51 -6.24 -26.54
CA THR A 50 7.26 -5.66 -27.08
C THR A 50 6.16 -5.46 -26.03
N MET A 51 6.28 -6.10 -24.85
CA MET A 51 5.32 -5.94 -23.76
C MET A 51 5.49 -4.60 -23.04
N THR A 52 6.67 -4.00 -23.09
CA THR A 52 6.98 -2.74 -22.41
C THR A 52 7.35 -1.61 -23.35
N ALA A 53 7.75 -1.91 -24.59
CA ALA A 53 8.13 -0.90 -25.59
C ALA A 53 7.06 0.17 -25.77
N GLY A 54 7.48 1.44 -25.72
CA GLY A 54 6.62 2.62 -25.88
C GLY A 54 5.64 2.86 -24.72
N ARG A 55 5.70 2.08 -23.64
CA ARG A 55 4.77 2.16 -22.47
C ARG A 55 5.37 2.94 -21.31
N GLY A 56 4.55 3.15 -20.27
CA GLY A 56 4.93 3.86 -19.05
C GLY A 56 4.97 5.38 -19.24
N GLY A 57 5.77 6.02 -18.40
CA GLY A 57 5.95 7.47 -18.34
C GLY A 57 5.01 8.17 -17.37
N PHE A 58 5.57 9.16 -16.65
CA PHE A 58 4.84 9.88 -15.59
C PHE A 58 3.58 10.58 -16.07
N MET A 59 3.62 11.24 -17.23
CA MET A 59 2.47 12.01 -17.72
C MET A 59 1.25 11.12 -18.01
N ARG A 60 1.47 9.95 -18.59
CA ARG A 60 0.40 8.97 -18.82
C ARG A 60 -0.16 8.44 -17.50
N ARG A 61 0.70 8.21 -16.52
CA ARG A 61 0.31 7.76 -15.18
C ARG A 61 -0.51 8.83 -14.46
N VAL A 62 -0.07 10.09 -14.49
CA VAL A 62 -0.84 11.23 -13.94
C VAL A 62 -2.23 11.31 -14.56
N ALA A 63 -2.34 11.18 -15.89
CA ALA A 63 -3.62 11.22 -16.58
C ALA A 63 -4.54 10.07 -16.14
N MET A 64 -4.02 8.85 -16.10
CA MET A 64 -4.77 7.65 -15.68
C MET A 64 -5.24 7.77 -14.23
N ILE A 65 -4.38 8.19 -13.30
CA ILE A 65 -4.76 8.36 -11.88
C ILE A 65 -5.83 9.45 -11.74
N LYS A 66 -5.73 10.54 -12.52
CA LYS A 66 -6.75 11.58 -12.54
C LYS A 66 -8.12 11.06 -12.99
N GLU A 67 -8.15 10.22 -14.03
CA GLU A 67 -9.38 9.58 -14.49
C GLU A 67 -9.97 8.64 -13.44
N GLU A 68 -9.14 7.85 -12.76
CA GLU A 68 -9.61 6.94 -11.71
C GLU A 68 -10.12 7.70 -10.49
N ARG A 69 -9.46 8.80 -10.09
CA ARG A 69 -9.96 9.67 -9.00
C ARG A 69 -11.27 10.38 -9.36
N ALA A 70 -11.48 10.71 -10.63
CA ALA A 70 -12.75 11.26 -11.07
C ALA A 70 -13.91 10.25 -10.94
N LYS A 71 -13.63 8.95 -11.09
CA LYS A 71 -14.60 7.86 -10.90
C LYS A 71 -14.81 7.49 -9.42
N ASP A 72 -13.74 7.52 -8.62
CA ASP A 72 -13.75 7.24 -7.20
C ASP A 72 -12.83 8.23 -6.46
N PRO A 73 -13.36 9.37 -5.98
CA PRO A 73 -12.56 10.38 -5.25
C PRO A 73 -11.94 9.86 -3.95
N ASP A 74 -12.49 8.79 -3.39
CA ASP A 74 -12.02 8.17 -2.15
C ASP A 74 -10.98 7.05 -2.39
N LEU A 75 -10.54 6.82 -3.63
CA LEU A 75 -9.51 5.82 -3.89
C LEU A 75 -8.23 6.12 -3.12
N LEU A 76 -7.51 5.07 -2.74
CA LEU A 76 -6.16 5.16 -2.17
C LEU A 76 -5.12 4.92 -3.25
N LEU A 77 -3.98 5.62 -3.16
CA LEU A 77 -2.83 5.44 -4.04
C LEU A 77 -1.57 5.27 -3.20
N PHE A 78 -0.86 4.17 -3.39
CA PHE A 78 0.36 3.83 -2.66
C PHE A 78 1.56 3.63 -3.59
N ASP A 79 2.77 3.82 -3.04
CA ASP A 79 4.03 3.47 -3.69
C ASP A 79 4.84 2.52 -2.82
N SER A 80 5.37 1.46 -3.42
CA SER A 80 6.16 0.45 -2.71
C SER A 80 7.68 0.62 -2.89
N GLY A 81 8.14 1.86 -3.04
CA GLY A 81 9.56 2.22 -3.09
C GLY A 81 10.19 2.15 -4.47
N ASP A 82 11.47 2.54 -4.53
CA ASP A 82 12.26 2.70 -5.75
C ASP A 82 11.60 3.61 -6.80
N PHE A 83 11.10 4.77 -6.34
CA PHE A 83 10.71 5.81 -7.27
C PHE A 83 11.93 6.58 -7.82
N SER A 84 13.06 6.45 -7.15
CA SER A 84 14.38 7.03 -7.47
C SER A 84 15.14 6.19 -8.50
N GLN A 85 16.26 6.73 -9.00
CA GLN A 85 17.22 6.10 -9.90
C GLN A 85 16.64 5.76 -11.30
N GLY A 86 17.49 5.74 -12.32
CA GLY A 86 17.17 5.21 -13.66
C GLY A 86 17.08 6.26 -14.77
N SER A 87 17.07 7.58 -14.47
CA SER A 87 17.04 8.61 -15.51
C SER A 87 18.08 9.71 -15.32
N ALA A 88 18.36 10.45 -16.40
CA ALA A 88 19.18 11.65 -16.33
C ALA A 88 18.56 12.73 -15.43
N TYR A 89 17.24 12.76 -15.29
CA TYR A 89 16.55 13.68 -14.38
C TYR A 89 16.92 13.41 -12.93
N TYR A 90 16.90 12.14 -12.51
CA TYR A 90 17.32 11.78 -11.17
C TYR A 90 18.79 12.11 -10.91
N THR A 91 19.67 11.82 -11.86
CA THR A 91 21.10 12.14 -11.76
C THR A 91 21.35 13.65 -11.60
N LEU A 92 20.62 14.49 -12.33
CA LEU A 92 20.79 15.94 -12.32
C LEU A 92 20.06 16.63 -11.16
N TYR A 93 18.82 16.20 -10.86
CA TYR A 93 17.92 16.87 -9.92
C TYR A 93 17.71 16.10 -8.61
N LYS A 94 18.32 14.91 -8.48
CA LYS A 94 18.40 14.15 -7.23
C LYS A 94 17.05 13.93 -6.53
N GLY A 95 15.99 13.66 -7.30
CA GLY A 95 14.66 13.35 -6.79
C GLY A 95 13.68 14.52 -6.79
N ASP A 96 14.08 15.73 -7.20
CA ASP A 96 13.18 16.90 -7.23
C ASP A 96 12.05 16.75 -8.26
N VAL A 97 12.36 16.15 -9.41
CA VAL A 97 11.37 15.92 -10.46
C VAL A 97 10.39 14.85 -10.04
N GLU A 98 10.90 13.74 -9.51
CA GLU A 98 10.12 12.59 -9.03
C GLU A 98 9.15 13.02 -7.92
N SER A 99 9.66 13.69 -6.88
CA SER A 99 8.82 14.16 -5.76
C SER A 99 7.74 15.14 -6.21
N GLY A 100 8.07 16.06 -7.14
CA GLY A 100 7.09 16.98 -7.70
C GLY A 100 5.97 16.27 -8.47
N LEU A 101 6.31 15.28 -9.28
CA LEU A 101 5.35 14.49 -10.05
C LEU A 101 4.51 13.56 -9.16
N MET A 102 5.09 12.96 -8.13
CA MET A 102 4.36 12.16 -7.15
C MET A 102 3.34 13.01 -6.38
N ASN A 103 3.71 14.24 -6.02
CA ASN A 103 2.78 15.19 -5.38
C ASN A 103 1.57 15.52 -6.25
N LEU A 104 1.74 15.64 -7.59
CA LEU A 104 0.63 15.85 -8.53
C LEU A 104 -0.33 14.66 -8.62
N MET A 105 0.12 13.47 -8.28
CA MET A 105 -0.69 12.25 -8.28
C MET A 105 -1.44 12.05 -6.96
N HIS A 106 -1.09 12.80 -5.90
CA HIS A 106 -1.69 12.72 -4.57
C HIS A 106 -1.62 11.31 -3.98
N TYR A 107 -0.41 10.78 -3.82
CA TYR A 107 -0.20 9.53 -3.07
C TYR A 107 -0.71 9.68 -1.64
N ASP A 108 -1.22 8.59 -1.08
CA ASP A 108 -1.70 8.53 0.31
C ASP A 108 -0.59 8.07 1.28
N ALA A 109 0.35 7.25 0.82
CA ALA A 109 1.59 6.89 1.49
C ALA A 109 2.56 6.21 0.50
N GLY A 110 3.84 6.14 0.86
CA GLY A 110 4.86 5.35 0.18
C GLY A 110 5.77 4.65 1.17
N THR A 111 6.57 3.68 0.71
CA THR A 111 7.67 3.10 1.47
C THR A 111 9.01 3.43 0.83
N ILE A 112 10.11 2.91 1.38
CA ILE A 112 11.47 3.17 0.94
C ILE A 112 11.99 1.94 0.21
N GLY A 113 12.59 2.12 -0.96
CA GLY A 113 13.43 1.13 -1.61
C GLY A 113 14.92 1.39 -1.39
N ASN A 114 15.76 0.56 -1.98
CA ASN A 114 17.21 0.73 -1.85
C ASN A 114 17.75 1.93 -2.64
N HIS A 115 17.10 2.31 -3.74
CA HIS A 115 17.55 3.44 -4.57
C HIS A 115 17.21 4.82 -4.02
N GLU A 116 16.36 4.94 -3.01
CA GLU A 116 16.19 6.20 -2.29
C GLU A 116 17.47 6.64 -1.59
N PHE A 117 18.40 5.70 -1.31
CA PHE A 117 19.69 5.95 -0.65
C PHE A 117 20.82 6.38 -1.61
N ASP A 118 20.65 6.36 -2.93
CA ASP A 118 21.72 6.57 -3.90
C ASP A 118 22.56 7.85 -3.68
N PHE A 119 21.93 8.91 -3.19
CA PHE A 119 22.59 10.19 -2.88
C PHE A 119 22.72 10.47 -1.37
N GLY A 120 22.60 9.45 -0.52
CA GLY A 120 22.75 9.54 0.93
C GLY A 120 21.56 10.16 1.67
N LEU A 121 21.65 10.13 3.00
CA LEU A 121 20.55 10.48 3.91
C LEU A 121 20.10 11.93 3.83
N ASP A 122 21.04 12.87 3.66
CA ASP A 122 20.72 14.31 3.58
C ASP A 122 19.86 14.60 2.35
N ASN A 123 20.23 14.00 1.21
CA ASN A 123 19.44 14.15 -0.01
C ASN A 123 18.08 13.47 0.12
N MET A 124 18.03 12.27 0.68
CA MET A 124 16.80 11.54 0.94
C MET A 124 15.85 12.35 1.83
N ALA A 125 16.34 12.91 2.94
CA ALA A 125 15.57 13.78 3.82
C ALA A 125 15.07 15.04 3.10
N ARG A 126 15.91 15.66 2.27
CA ARG A 126 15.53 16.81 1.44
C ARG A 126 14.37 16.48 0.49
N VAL A 127 14.42 15.33 -0.17
CA VAL A 127 13.36 14.86 -1.08
C VAL A 127 12.08 14.55 -0.29
N PHE A 128 12.18 13.81 0.82
CA PHE A 128 11.00 13.41 1.61
C PHE A 128 10.28 14.60 2.25
N ARG A 129 11.01 15.67 2.66
CA ARG A 129 10.38 16.91 3.15
C ARG A 129 9.53 17.63 2.09
N ARG A 130 9.73 17.35 0.81
CA ARG A 130 8.95 17.93 -0.30
C ARG A 130 7.70 17.13 -0.64
N LEU A 131 7.61 15.86 -0.20
CA LEU A 131 6.45 15.02 -0.42
C LEU A 131 5.26 15.51 0.43
N ASN A 132 4.07 15.48 -0.16
CA ASN A 132 2.83 15.84 0.52
C ASN A 132 2.09 14.63 1.12
N PHE A 133 2.77 13.50 1.19
CA PHE A 133 2.32 12.24 1.79
C PHE A 133 3.43 11.62 2.63
N PRO A 134 3.09 10.78 3.63
CA PRO A 134 4.09 10.15 4.50
C PRO A 134 4.86 9.03 3.78
N ILE A 135 6.15 8.93 4.10
CA ILE A 135 6.97 7.76 3.80
C ILE A 135 7.03 6.87 5.04
N LEU A 136 6.88 5.56 4.84
CA LEU A 136 6.74 4.57 5.89
C LEU A 136 7.90 3.57 5.86
N CYS A 137 8.45 3.26 7.03
CA CYS A 137 9.38 2.16 7.25
C CYS A 137 9.34 1.78 8.73
N ALA A 138 9.05 0.52 9.02
CA ALA A 138 8.93 0.00 10.39
C ALA A 138 10.19 -0.75 10.84
N ASN A 139 11.06 -1.14 9.93
CA ASN A 139 12.21 -1.98 10.22
C ASN A 139 13.59 -1.31 10.07
N TYR A 140 13.62 0.04 10.05
CA TYR A 140 14.86 0.81 10.19
C TYR A 140 14.80 1.73 11.42
N ASP A 141 15.94 1.84 12.13
CA ASP A 141 16.13 2.85 13.17
C ASP A 141 16.83 4.07 12.55
N PHE A 142 16.10 5.17 12.47
CA PHE A 142 16.58 6.45 11.93
C PHE A 142 17.13 7.40 13.01
N THR A 143 17.25 6.94 14.26
CA THR A 143 17.68 7.78 15.39
C THR A 143 19.03 8.43 15.10
N GLY A 144 19.08 9.76 15.26
CA GLY A 144 20.29 10.56 15.04
C GLY A 144 20.55 10.90 13.57
N THR A 145 19.61 10.64 12.66
CA THR A 145 19.66 11.05 11.25
C THR A 145 18.66 12.17 10.94
N GLU A 146 18.80 12.81 9.78
CA GLU A 146 17.84 13.79 9.25
C GLU A 146 16.47 13.18 8.91
N LEU A 147 16.34 11.86 8.94
CA LEU A 147 15.12 11.11 8.70
C LEU A 147 14.34 10.79 9.97
N ASP A 148 14.93 11.02 11.14
CA ASP A 148 14.28 10.79 12.43
C ASP A 148 13.02 11.64 12.56
N GLY A 149 11.89 10.98 12.83
CA GLY A 149 10.56 11.58 12.87
C GLY A 149 9.98 12.03 11.52
N LEU A 150 10.76 12.07 10.44
CA LEU A 150 10.29 12.31 9.07
C LEU A 150 9.70 11.05 8.46
N VAL A 151 10.42 9.93 8.53
CA VAL A 151 9.90 8.61 8.19
C VAL A 151 9.12 8.06 9.38
N LYS A 152 7.98 7.44 9.12
CA LYS A 152 7.10 6.90 10.15
C LYS A 152 6.96 5.39 10.00
N PRO A 153 6.79 4.62 11.09
CA PRO A 153 6.59 3.18 10.98
C PRO A 153 5.25 2.83 10.30
N TYR A 154 4.21 3.63 10.54
CA TYR A 154 2.87 3.42 9.96
C TYR A 154 2.07 4.72 9.88
N VAL A 155 0.97 4.66 9.14
CA VAL A 155 -0.08 5.69 9.11
C VAL A 155 -1.46 5.03 9.25
N ILE A 156 -2.43 5.78 9.77
CA ILE A 156 -3.84 5.36 9.80
C ILE A 156 -4.66 6.31 8.96
N LEU A 157 -5.23 5.79 7.89
CA LEU A 157 -6.07 6.51 6.95
C LEU A 157 -7.55 6.21 7.22
N LYS A 158 -8.41 7.17 6.88
CA LYS A 158 -9.86 6.99 6.93
C LYS A 158 -10.46 7.18 5.55
N ARG A 159 -11.10 6.16 5.01
CA ARG A 159 -11.79 6.19 3.71
C ARG A 159 -13.11 5.42 3.80
N LYS A 160 -14.18 5.99 3.26
CA LYS A 160 -15.52 5.35 3.22
C LYS A 160 -15.99 4.81 4.58
N GLY A 161 -15.56 5.47 5.67
CA GLY A 161 -15.86 5.04 7.05
C GLY A 161 -15.11 3.79 7.50
N LEU A 162 -14.02 3.42 6.80
CA LEU A 162 -13.05 2.41 7.21
C LEU A 162 -11.83 3.08 7.82
N LYS A 163 -11.23 2.41 8.80
CA LYS A 163 -9.96 2.75 9.41
C LYS A 163 -8.89 1.80 8.88
N ILE A 164 -7.99 2.34 8.09
CA ILE A 164 -7.01 1.56 7.32
C ILE A 164 -5.63 1.84 7.91
N GLY A 165 -5.01 0.81 8.48
CA GLY A 165 -3.62 0.85 8.93
C GLY A 165 -2.70 0.49 7.77
N VAL A 166 -1.67 1.31 7.55
CA VAL A 166 -0.66 1.07 6.51
C VAL A 166 0.70 1.18 7.16
N PHE A 167 1.58 0.22 6.96
CA PHE A 167 2.97 0.23 7.44
C PHE A 167 3.93 -0.11 6.31
N GLY A 168 5.22 0.25 6.46
CA GLY A 168 6.26 0.01 5.46
C GLY A 168 7.28 -1.01 5.93
N LEU A 169 7.79 -1.86 5.00
CA LEU A 169 8.95 -2.72 5.19
C LEU A 169 9.95 -2.50 4.07
N CYS A 170 11.24 -2.48 4.43
CA CYS A 170 12.34 -2.13 3.55
C CYS A 170 13.44 -3.21 3.60
N PRO A 171 14.23 -3.42 2.53
CA PRO A 171 15.23 -4.48 2.45
C PRO A 171 16.43 -4.21 3.37
N GLU A 172 17.23 -5.22 3.64
CA GLU A 172 18.55 -5.04 4.19
C GLU A 172 19.43 -4.29 3.19
N LEU A 173 20.20 -3.29 3.65
CA LEU A 173 20.96 -2.41 2.75
C LEU A 173 22.37 -2.92 2.49
N ASP A 174 22.89 -3.81 3.35
CA ASP A 174 24.20 -4.42 3.16
C ASP A 174 24.26 -5.20 1.84
N GLY A 175 25.26 -4.87 1.02
CA GLY A 175 25.39 -5.47 -0.31
C GLY A 175 24.53 -4.84 -1.40
N LEU A 176 23.52 -4.04 -1.06
CA LEU A 176 22.66 -3.31 -2.02
C LEU A 176 23.08 -1.85 -2.19
N VAL A 177 23.51 -1.21 -1.11
CA VAL A 177 23.81 0.23 -1.04
C VAL A 177 25.20 0.44 -0.44
N ASP A 178 25.94 1.44 -0.92
CA ASP A 178 27.22 1.83 -0.34
C ASP A 178 27.00 2.30 1.12
N HIS A 179 27.73 1.75 2.08
CA HIS A 179 27.60 2.04 3.52
C HIS A 179 27.56 3.53 3.85
N LYS A 180 28.37 4.34 3.20
CA LYS A 180 28.40 5.81 3.39
C LYS A 180 27.07 6.49 3.11
N ASN A 181 26.17 5.85 2.34
CA ASN A 181 24.89 6.40 1.92
C ASN A 181 23.77 6.08 2.90
N PHE A 182 23.96 5.12 3.80
CA PHE A 182 22.91 4.75 4.76
C PHE A 182 23.36 4.75 6.23
N GLU A 183 24.67 4.76 6.52
CA GLU A 183 25.11 4.91 7.92
C GLU A 183 24.63 6.25 8.53
N PRO A 184 24.16 6.25 9.79
CA PRO A 184 24.22 5.18 10.80
C PRO A 184 22.92 4.37 10.96
N ILE A 185 22.06 4.26 9.93
CA ILE A 185 20.79 3.52 10.01
C ILE A 185 21.06 2.07 10.40
N ARG A 186 20.20 1.54 11.28
CA ARG A 186 20.23 0.13 11.70
C ARG A 186 19.03 -0.60 11.15
N TYR A 187 19.29 -1.75 10.54
CA TYR A 187 18.28 -2.67 10.07
C TYR A 187 17.77 -3.56 11.21
N HIS A 188 16.48 -3.82 11.22
CA HIS A 188 15.80 -4.74 12.10
C HIS A 188 15.08 -5.82 11.30
N ASP A 189 14.91 -7.00 11.88
CA ASP A 189 14.18 -8.12 11.27
C ASP A 189 12.77 -7.68 10.82
N PRO A 190 12.45 -7.75 9.52
CA PRO A 190 11.18 -7.30 8.99
C PRO A 190 9.99 -8.14 9.48
N ILE A 191 10.20 -9.42 9.81
CA ILE A 191 9.15 -10.28 10.39
C ILE A 191 8.78 -9.79 11.80
N ALA A 192 9.78 -9.46 12.62
CA ALA A 192 9.53 -8.92 13.94
C ALA A 192 8.84 -7.57 13.88
N ALA A 193 9.30 -6.68 13.00
CA ALA A 193 8.69 -5.36 12.77
C ALA A 193 7.24 -5.49 12.28
N ALA A 194 6.96 -6.39 11.33
CA ALA A 194 5.60 -6.64 10.85
C ALA A 194 4.66 -7.12 11.97
N ARG A 195 5.12 -8.03 12.84
CA ARG A 195 4.32 -8.49 14.01
C ARG A 195 3.96 -7.34 14.94
N GLU A 196 4.93 -6.47 15.24
CA GLU A 196 4.71 -5.29 16.07
C GLU A 196 3.70 -4.34 15.43
N MET A 197 3.83 -4.07 14.13
CA MET A 197 2.92 -3.19 13.40
C MET A 197 1.51 -3.75 13.36
N VAL A 198 1.33 -5.02 13.05
CA VAL A 198 0.01 -5.67 13.07
C VAL A 198 -0.62 -5.58 14.45
N GLN A 199 0.12 -5.90 15.51
CA GLN A 199 -0.38 -5.79 16.89
C GLN A 199 -0.79 -4.34 17.21
N THR A 200 0.05 -3.37 16.86
CA THR A 200 -0.22 -1.94 17.07
C THR A 200 -1.48 -1.50 16.34
N LEU A 201 -1.63 -1.84 15.07
CA LEU A 201 -2.76 -1.42 14.24
C LEU A 201 -4.07 -2.11 14.66
N ARG A 202 -4.01 -3.35 15.14
CA ARG A 202 -5.17 -4.04 15.72
C ARG A 202 -5.62 -3.39 17.02
N THR A 203 -4.72 -3.03 17.93
CA THR A 203 -5.10 -2.30 19.17
C THR A 203 -5.69 -0.94 18.87
N LYS A 204 -5.36 -0.35 17.73
CA LYS A 204 -5.96 0.89 17.23
C LYS A 204 -7.27 0.65 16.47
N HIS A 205 -7.78 -0.58 16.42
CA HIS A 205 -9.03 -0.98 15.75
C HIS A 205 -9.06 -0.61 14.26
N CYS A 206 -7.99 -0.93 13.54
CA CYS A 206 -8.01 -0.82 12.08
C CYS A 206 -8.86 -1.94 11.47
N ASP A 207 -9.70 -1.58 10.50
CA ASP A 207 -10.57 -2.51 9.76
C ASP A 207 -9.80 -3.27 8.67
N LEU A 208 -8.71 -2.68 8.16
CA LEU A 208 -7.84 -3.22 7.12
C LEU A 208 -6.39 -2.87 7.47
N ILE A 209 -5.48 -3.84 7.32
CA ILE A 209 -4.04 -3.68 7.55
C ILE A 209 -3.28 -3.98 6.25
N ILE A 210 -2.60 -2.98 5.71
CA ILE A 210 -1.85 -3.05 4.45
C ILE A 210 -0.36 -2.91 4.75
N CYS A 211 0.45 -3.79 4.18
CA CYS A 211 1.90 -3.67 4.14
C CYS A 211 2.33 -3.10 2.79
N LEU A 212 3.06 -1.98 2.78
CA LEU A 212 3.85 -1.53 1.65
C LEU A 212 5.23 -2.12 1.80
N SER A 213 5.63 -3.00 0.92
CA SER A 213 6.87 -3.76 1.06
C SER A 213 7.83 -3.49 -0.11
N HIS A 214 9.10 -3.32 0.23
CA HIS A 214 10.18 -3.34 -0.74
C HIS A 214 11.15 -4.50 -0.47
N LEU A 215 10.64 -5.61 0.10
CA LEU A 215 11.48 -6.78 0.40
C LEU A 215 11.71 -7.69 -0.81
N GLY A 216 10.82 -7.64 -1.80
CA GLY A 216 10.86 -8.53 -2.96
C GLY A 216 9.95 -9.75 -2.82
N TRP A 217 9.92 -10.56 -3.87
CA TRP A 217 9.10 -11.76 -3.97
C TRP A 217 9.94 -12.99 -4.29
N LYS A 218 9.99 -13.95 -3.36
CA LYS A 218 10.69 -15.24 -3.52
C LYS A 218 12.15 -15.07 -3.94
N ILE A 219 12.87 -14.23 -3.24
CA ILE A 219 14.31 -14.04 -3.35
C ILE A 219 15.03 -14.75 -2.19
N GLU A 220 16.36 -14.73 -2.16
CA GLU A 220 17.16 -15.43 -1.12
C GLU A 220 17.02 -14.77 0.25
N GLU A 221 16.91 -13.44 0.29
CA GLU A 221 16.67 -12.67 1.51
C GLU A 221 15.22 -12.84 1.97
N VAL A 222 14.92 -12.38 3.20
CA VAL A 222 13.55 -12.35 3.71
C VAL A 222 12.67 -11.53 2.80
N SER A 223 11.67 -12.16 2.20
CA SER A 223 10.79 -11.60 1.18
C SER A 223 9.31 -11.56 1.61
N ASP A 224 8.45 -11.04 0.76
CA ASP A 224 7.03 -10.82 1.07
C ASP A 224 6.31 -12.10 1.49
N ASP A 225 6.62 -13.22 0.85
CA ASP A 225 6.02 -14.52 1.17
C ASP A 225 6.47 -15.06 2.52
N ASP A 226 7.72 -14.81 2.94
CA ASP A 226 8.23 -15.19 4.27
C ASP A 226 7.55 -14.39 5.37
N VAL A 227 7.39 -13.08 5.16
CA VAL A 227 6.68 -12.20 6.11
C VAL A 227 5.24 -12.67 6.28
N ILE A 228 4.52 -12.95 5.19
CA ILE A 228 3.14 -13.41 5.26
C ILE A 228 3.05 -14.77 5.95
N ALA A 229 3.93 -15.72 5.61
CA ALA A 229 3.93 -17.05 6.21
C ALA A 229 4.25 -17.03 7.72
N ALA A 230 4.92 -15.96 8.20
CA ALA A 230 5.32 -15.81 9.60
C ALA A 230 4.41 -14.89 10.43
N VAL A 231 3.56 -14.05 9.82
CA VAL A 231 2.81 -12.99 10.52
C VAL A 231 1.32 -13.07 10.23
N GLU A 232 0.55 -13.38 11.27
CA GLU A 232 -0.91 -13.37 11.19
C GLU A 232 -1.45 -11.94 11.21
N GLY A 233 -2.37 -11.64 10.27
CA GLY A 233 -3.19 -10.43 10.37
C GLY A 233 -2.85 -9.31 9.43
N ILE A 234 -1.95 -9.49 8.49
CA ILE A 234 -1.83 -8.63 7.31
C ILE A 234 -2.98 -8.97 6.36
N ASP A 235 -3.65 -7.96 5.81
CA ASP A 235 -4.79 -8.17 4.92
C ASP A 235 -4.42 -8.03 3.44
N LEU A 236 -3.35 -7.30 3.12
CA LEU A 236 -2.85 -7.07 1.77
C LEU A 236 -1.38 -6.67 1.82
N VAL A 237 -0.56 -7.22 0.92
CA VAL A 237 0.82 -6.78 0.67
C VAL A 237 0.91 -6.16 -0.72
N LEU A 238 1.50 -4.97 -0.80
CA LEU A 238 1.84 -4.28 -2.03
C LEU A 238 3.37 -4.26 -2.12
N GLY A 239 3.92 -5.10 -3.00
CA GLY A 239 5.35 -5.40 -3.07
C GLY A 239 6.12 -4.58 -4.10
N GLY A 240 7.46 -4.68 -4.05
CA GLY A 240 8.43 -4.07 -4.95
C GLY A 240 9.74 -4.87 -5.00
N HIS A 241 10.86 -4.23 -5.36
CA HIS A 241 12.25 -4.68 -5.32
C HIS A 241 12.61 -5.76 -6.37
N SER A 242 11.95 -6.90 -6.35
CA SER A 242 12.25 -8.03 -7.27
C SER A 242 11.78 -7.79 -8.72
N HIS A 243 11.14 -6.64 -8.99
CA HIS A 243 10.57 -6.30 -10.29
C HIS A 243 9.59 -7.34 -10.85
N SER A 244 9.00 -8.16 -9.98
CA SER A 244 8.03 -9.18 -10.36
C SER A 244 6.77 -8.54 -10.94
N TYR A 245 6.27 -9.09 -12.05
CA TYR A 245 5.02 -8.66 -12.63
C TYR A 245 3.95 -9.73 -12.48
N PHE A 246 2.93 -9.45 -11.68
CA PHE A 246 1.82 -10.36 -11.47
C PHE A 246 0.65 -9.97 -12.36
N ARG A 247 0.32 -10.82 -13.36
CA ARG A 247 -0.91 -10.65 -14.14
C ARG A 247 -2.15 -10.90 -13.32
N GLN A 248 -2.01 -11.69 -12.26
CA GLN A 248 -3.03 -12.01 -11.28
C GLN A 248 -2.37 -11.99 -9.91
N MET A 249 -3.07 -11.45 -8.93
CA MET A 249 -2.64 -11.40 -7.56
C MET A 249 -2.17 -12.77 -7.06
N GLN A 250 -1.05 -12.79 -6.34
CA GLN A 250 -0.56 -14.00 -5.67
C GLN A 250 -1.17 -14.10 -4.28
N TYR A 251 -1.15 -15.30 -3.71
CA TYR A 251 -1.69 -15.57 -2.39
C TYR A 251 -0.72 -16.43 -1.60
N VAL A 252 -0.53 -16.10 -0.32
CA VAL A 252 0.27 -16.87 0.64
C VAL A 252 -0.57 -17.10 1.89
N ASN A 253 -0.50 -18.30 2.46
CA ASN A 253 -1.18 -18.58 3.72
C ASN A 253 -0.42 -17.98 4.90
N ASP A 254 -1.12 -17.20 5.74
CA ASP A 254 -0.61 -16.77 7.03
C ASP A 254 -0.60 -17.93 8.06
N PRO A 255 -0.03 -17.75 9.27
CA PRO A 255 0.00 -18.79 10.30
C PRO A 255 -1.37 -19.33 10.74
N ALA A 256 -2.45 -18.57 10.53
CA ALA A 256 -3.83 -19.00 10.78
C ALA A 256 -4.46 -19.74 9.58
N GLY A 257 -3.73 -19.91 8.48
CA GLY A 257 -4.21 -20.56 7.25
C GLY A 257 -5.09 -19.64 6.39
N ARG A 258 -5.07 -18.34 6.62
CA ARG A 258 -5.78 -17.36 5.82
C ARG A 258 -4.94 -16.96 4.61
N GLU A 259 -5.52 -16.99 3.41
CA GLU A 259 -4.88 -16.52 2.20
C GLU A 259 -4.74 -14.98 2.23
N VAL A 260 -3.49 -14.50 2.20
CA VAL A 260 -3.16 -13.07 2.13
C VAL A 260 -2.76 -12.74 0.70
N PRO A 261 -3.45 -11.79 0.05
CA PRO A 261 -3.11 -11.34 -1.30
C PRO A 261 -1.83 -10.51 -1.33
N VAL A 262 -1.04 -10.73 -2.40
CA VAL A 262 0.17 -9.96 -2.72
C VAL A 262 0.08 -9.49 -4.17
N ASP A 263 0.42 -8.23 -4.44
CA ASP A 263 0.52 -7.69 -5.79
C ASP A 263 1.84 -6.94 -6.02
N GLN A 264 2.40 -7.07 -7.23
CA GLN A 264 3.61 -6.37 -7.66
C GLN A 264 3.52 -6.10 -9.18
N ASN A 265 3.94 -4.90 -9.63
CA ASN A 265 3.65 -4.38 -10.97
C ASN A 265 4.86 -4.29 -11.91
N GLY A 266 5.87 -5.13 -11.71
CA GLY A 266 7.10 -5.05 -12.50
C GLY A 266 7.90 -3.80 -12.14
N LYS A 267 8.43 -3.11 -13.14
CA LYS A 267 9.20 -1.87 -12.97
C LYS A 267 8.86 -0.82 -14.00
N HIS A 268 9.46 0.39 -13.84
CA HIS A 268 9.31 1.55 -14.73
C HIS A 268 7.88 2.08 -14.82
N ALA A 269 7.02 1.68 -13.90
CA ALA A 269 5.59 2.00 -13.88
C ALA A 269 4.91 1.85 -15.26
N VAL A 270 5.26 0.79 -15.97
CA VAL A 270 4.55 0.36 -17.18
C VAL A 270 3.15 -0.06 -16.81
N TYR A 271 3.01 -0.68 -15.65
CA TYR A 271 1.74 -1.09 -15.06
C TYR A 271 1.46 -0.34 -13.75
N VAL A 272 0.20 -0.21 -13.42
CA VAL A 272 -0.30 0.31 -12.14
C VAL A 272 -1.30 -0.71 -11.63
N GLY A 273 -1.08 -1.21 -10.42
CA GLY A 273 -1.99 -2.13 -9.77
C GLY A 273 -3.31 -1.46 -9.45
N LYS A 274 -4.41 -2.18 -9.66
CA LYS A 274 -5.75 -1.72 -9.28
C LYS A 274 -6.52 -2.82 -8.58
N ILE A 275 -6.68 -2.65 -7.28
CA ILE A 275 -7.31 -3.62 -6.38
C ILE A 275 -8.64 -3.06 -5.90
N ARG A 276 -9.66 -3.92 -5.85
CA ARG A 276 -10.94 -3.62 -5.22
C ARG A 276 -11.11 -4.48 -3.99
N VAL A 277 -11.15 -3.83 -2.85
CA VAL A 277 -11.38 -4.48 -1.55
C VAL A 277 -12.86 -4.36 -1.21
N GLU A 278 -13.52 -5.49 -1.04
CA GLU A 278 -14.90 -5.57 -0.60
C GLU A 278 -14.94 -5.89 0.89
N MET A 279 -15.46 -4.96 1.69
CA MET A 279 -15.64 -5.16 3.12
C MET A 279 -17.02 -5.74 3.39
N VAL A 280 -17.05 -7.00 3.79
CA VAL A 280 -18.29 -7.71 4.15
C VAL A 280 -18.48 -7.63 5.67
N PRO A 281 -19.66 -7.23 6.17
CA PRO A 281 -19.95 -7.25 7.59
C PRO A 281 -19.72 -8.66 8.18
N ALA A 282 -19.03 -8.74 9.31
CA ALA A 282 -18.87 -10.02 10.00
C ALA A 282 -20.26 -10.63 10.26
N LYS A 283 -20.45 -11.88 9.85
CA LYS A 283 -21.67 -12.64 10.21
C LYS A 283 -21.74 -12.67 11.73
N THR A 284 -22.73 -11.98 12.32
CA THR A 284 -23.04 -12.15 13.73
C THR A 284 -23.33 -13.64 13.96
N LYS A 285 -22.44 -14.33 14.67
CA LYS A 285 -22.75 -15.68 15.16
C LYS A 285 -23.96 -15.55 16.07
N LYS A 286 -25.09 -16.11 15.63
CA LYS A 286 -26.29 -16.26 16.45
C LYS A 286 -26.03 -17.31 17.53
#